data_c88d64d37273b145ddf81fcd8df821e8
#
_entry.id   c88d64d37273b145ddf81fcd8df821e8
#
_cell.length_a   1.000
_cell.length_b   1.000
_cell.length_c   1.000
_cell.angle_alpha   90.00
_cell.angle_beta   90.00
_cell.angle_gamma   90.00
#
_symmetry.space_group_name_H-M   'P 1'
#
loop_
_entity.id
_entity.type
_entity.pdbx_description
1 polymer ?
#
loop_
_entity_poly.entity_id
_entity_poly.type
_entity_poly.pdbx_seq_one_letter_code
_entity_poly.pdbx_strand_id
1 'polypeptide(L)'
;MSTVGATSAPDAMHDVRRPQQRFGRIVVIGGGCYGSYYVRQLGRARRAEAVTWEELVVVDRDTTCAVSTLEPTERPPRMRLVGAHWQEYLAEYLPVAVGDSARHGDAIVPSPLMPHLLADWLVARARGRWPGRTLRIEPIATLPSIPWQRSGDDGTRYVSFAEWICPINCIEPARCPETRGARSWSLPVALTSSPLPGSQEEPAAVPLLFHCTHRAYGVGMIDVRGVVDADATIALRAASSRAAFLLGTVSHCHGALRRITIEAP
;
A
#
# COMPACT_ATOMS: atom_id res chain seq x y z
N MET A 1 -39.73 43.65 -35.61
CA MET A 1 -39.43 42.88 -34.38
C MET A 1 -38.36 41.87 -34.76
N SER A 2 -37.12 42.23 -34.45
CA SER A 2 -35.95 41.41 -34.76
C SER A 2 -35.55 40.61 -33.51
N THR A 3 -35.58 39.30 -33.61
CA THR A 3 -35.09 38.38 -32.58
C THR A 3 -33.60 38.17 -32.79
N VAL A 4 -32.82 38.66 -31.81
CA VAL A 4 -31.38 38.44 -31.73
C VAL A 4 -31.17 37.03 -31.15
N GLY A 5 -30.59 36.12 -31.95
CA GLY A 5 -30.14 34.81 -31.46
C GLY A 5 -28.89 34.92 -30.60
N ALA A 6 -28.97 34.47 -29.38
CA ALA A 6 -27.82 34.31 -28.50
C ALA A 6 -27.05 33.05 -28.91
N THR A 7 -25.87 33.21 -29.49
CA THR A 7 -24.89 32.13 -29.70
C THR A 7 -24.21 31.85 -28.35
N SER A 8 -24.55 30.72 -27.73
CA SER A 8 -23.80 30.17 -26.58
C SER A 8 -22.43 29.72 -27.07
N ALA A 9 -21.38 30.31 -26.48
CA ALA A 9 -20.01 29.85 -26.66
C ALA A 9 -19.87 28.43 -26.05
N PRO A 10 -19.07 27.55 -26.68
CA PRO A 10 -18.80 26.22 -26.09
C PRO A 10 -17.98 26.42 -24.79
N ASP A 11 -18.46 25.82 -23.71
CA ASP A 11 -17.74 25.66 -22.46
C ASP A 11 -16.36 25.05 -22.74
N ALA A 12 -15.31 25.84 -22.61
CA ALA A 12 -13.95 25.34 -22.60
C ALA A 12 -13.77 24.55 -21.30
N MET A 13 -14.03 23.25 -21.35
CA MET A 13 -13.61 22.31 -20.31
C MET A 13 -12.08 22.45 -20.20
N HIS A 14 -11.61 23.15 -19.20
CA HIS A 14 -10.23 23.15 -18.81
C HIS A 14 -9.87 21.71 -18.43
N ASP A 15 -9.19 21.03 -19.35
CA ASP A 15 -8.50 19.77 -19.09
C ASP A 15 -7.37 20.06 -18.08
N VAL A 16 -7.73 20.03 -16.79
CA VAL A 16 -6.78 20.14 -15.69
C VAL A 16 -5.99 18.83 -15.67
N ARG A 17 -4.97 18.73 -16.51
CA ARG A 17 -4.03 17.60 -16.50
C ARG A 17 -3.50 17.48 -15.08
N ARG A 18 -3.77 16.34 -14.44
CA ARG A 18 -3.19 16.03 -13.13
C ARG A 18 -1.67 16.12 -13.26
N PRO A 19 -0.98 16.74 -12.28
CA PRO A 19 0.47 16.87 -12.33
C PRO A 19 1.11 15.48 -12.47
N GLN A 20 2.12 15.41 -13.35
CA GLN A 20 2.89 14.18 -13.56
C GLN A 20 3.51 13.71 -12.25
N GLN A 21 3.26 12.45 -11.88
CA GLN A 21 3.87 11.85 -10.71
C GLN A 21 5.27 11.33 -11.05
N ARG A 22 6.24 11.58 -10.18
CA ARG A 22 7.63 11.16 -10.36
C ARG A 22 8.07 10.27 -9.21
N PHE A 23 8.72 9.16 -9.57
CA PHE A 23 9.28 8.21 -8.62
C PHE A 23 10.76 7.96 -8.94
N GLY A 24 11.58 7.72 -7.92
CA GLY A 24 12.91 7.16 -8.11
C GLY A 24 12.77 5.72 -8.60
N ARG A 25 12.25 4.85 -7.75
CA ARG A 25 11.98 3.45 -8.07
C ARG A 25 10.52 3.10 -7.81
N ILE A 26 9.94 2.27 -8.68
CA ILE A 26 8.67 1.57 -8.42
C ILE A 26 8.99 0.08 -8.29
N VAL A 27 8.65 -0.52 -7.15
CA VAL A 27 8.83 -1.95 -6.87
C VAL A 27 7.49 -2.66 -6.98
N VAL A 28 7.33 -3.54 -7.96
CA VAL A 28 6.13 -4.37 -8.12
C VAL A 28 6.39 -5.74 -7.46
N ILE A 29 5.58 -6.08 -6.48
CA ILE A 29 5.67 -7.36 -5.76
C ILE A 29 4.85 -8.42 -6.48
N GLY A 30 5.56 -9.40 -7.05
CA GLY A 30 4.99 -10.48 -7.86
C GLY A 30 4.97 -10.19 -9.35
N GLY A 31 5.46 -11.13 -10.15
CA GLY A 31 5.50 -11.05 -11.63
C GLY A 31 4.43 -11.90 -12.32
N GLY A 32 3.50 -12.51 -11.58
CA GLY A 32 2.39 -13.30 -12.09
C GLY A 32 1.31 -12.47 -12.78
N CYS A 33 0.05 -12.96 -12.79
CA CYS A 33 -1.06 -12.30 -13.50
C CYS A 33 -1.33 -10.88 -13.00
N TYR A 34 -1.29 -10.63 -11.69
CA TYR A 34 -1.45 -9.28 -11.13
C TYR A 34 -0.28 -8.37 -11.51
N GLY A 35 0.95 -8.85 -11.34
CA GLY A 35 2.14 -8.06 -11.67
C GLY A 35 2.21 -7.69 -13.15
N SER A 36 1.91 -8.64 -14.07
CA SER A 36 1.87 -8.35 -15.49
C SER A 36 0.78 -7.33 -15.85
N TYR A 37 -0.37 -7.40 -15.19
CA TYR A 37 -1.41 -6.38 -15.33
C TYR A 37 -0.90 -5.00 -14.89
N TYR A 38 -0.30 -4.89 -13.70
CA TYR A 38 0.22 -3.62 -13.17
C TYR A 38 1.35 -3.05 -14.05
N VAL A 39 2.26 -3.89 -14.53
CA VAL A 39 3.33 -3.49 -15.45
C VAL A 39 2.77 -2.88 -16.74
N ARG A 40 1.75 -3.50 -17.35
CA ARG A 40 1.08 -2.96 -18.54
C ARG A 40 0.41 -1.62 -18.25
N GLN A 41 -0.26 -1.48 -17.10
CA GLN A 41 -0.93 -0.22 -16.71
C GLN A 41 0.09 0.89 -16.45
N LEU A 42 1.20 0.59 -15.77
CA LEU A 42 2.30 1.52 -15.59
C LEU A 42 2.91 1.96 -16.94
N GLY A 43 3.09 1.01 -17.86
CA GLY A 43 3.55 1.32 -19.21
C GLY A 43 2.60 2.28 -19.95
N ARG A 44 1.28 2.07 -19.85
CA ARG A 44 0.26 2.98 -20.40
C ARG A 44 0.35 4.36 -19.73
N ALA A 45 0.41 4.41 -18.39
CA ALA A 45 0.51 5.66 -17.65
C ALA A 45 1.76 6.47 -18.02
N ARG A 46 2.89 5.78 -18.24
CA ARG A 46 4.13 6.45 -18.68
C ARG A 46 4.04 7.00 -20.08
N ARG A 47 3.46 6.24 -21.03
CA ARG A 47 3.23 6.75 -22.41
C ARG A 47 2.29 7.95 -22.45
N ALA A 48 1.34 8.03 -21.51
CA ALA A 48 0.43 9.15 -21.33
C ALA A 48 1.02 10.28 -20.45
N GLU A 49 2.30 10.20 -20.08
CA GLU A 49 3.01 11.17 -19.26
C GLU A 49 2.39 11.41 -17.86
N ALA A 50 1.51 10.50 -17.41
CA ALA A 50 0.89 10.58 -16.08
C ALA A 50 1.85 10.19 -14.96
N VAL A 51 2.86 9.35 -15.26
CA VAL A 51 3.86 8.88 -14.31
C VAL A 51 5.24 8.75 -14.96
N THR A 52 6.29 9.04 -14.20
CA THR A 52 7.68 8.74 -14.56
C THR A 52 8.40 8.06 -13.42
N TRP A 53 9.46 7.32 -13.75
CA TRP A 53 10.35 6.67 -12.79
C TRP A 53 11.75 6.55 -13.36
N GLU A 54 12.72 6.42 -12.47
CA GLU A 54 14.11 6.12 -12.84
C GLU A 54 14.28 4.61 -13.08
N GLU A 55 13.62 3.77 -12.26
CA GLU A 55 13.67 2.32 -12.36
C GLU A 55 12.32 1.68 -12.01
N LEU A 56 11.91 0.67 -12.78
CA LEU A 56 10.78 -0.22 -12.47
C LEU A 56 11.33 -1.61 -12.18
N VAL A 57 11.17 -2.07 -10.95
CA VAL A 57 11.62 -3.39 -10.50
C VAL A 57 10.42 -4.29 -10.30
N VAL A 58 10.42 -5.45 -10.92
CA VAL A 58 9.46 -6.51 -10.62
C VAL A 58 10.18 -7.60 -9.84
N VAL A 59 9.65 -8.01 -8.71
CA VAL A 59 10.25 -9.03 -7.85
C VAL A 59 9.39 -10.28 -7.85
N ASP A 60 9.94 -11.39 -8.31
CA ASP A 60 9.30 -12.70 -8.23
C ASP A 60 10.35 -13.77 -8.03
N ARG A 61 10.04 -14.83 -7.26
CA ARG A 61 10.91 -15.99 -7.11
C ARG A 61 11.03 -16.80 -8.41
N ASP A 62 9.98 -16.77 -9.23
CA ASP A 62 9.93 -17.42 -10.54
C ASP A 62 10.32 -16.42 -11.62
N THR A 63 11.52 -16.56 -12.16
CA THR A 63 12.01 -15.72 -13.27
C THR A 63 11.34 -16.02 -14.61
N THR A 64 10.52 -17.09 -14.68
CA THR A 64 9.70 -17.45 -15.85
C THR A 64 8.25 -17.00 -15.71
N CYS A 65 7.95 -16.15 -14.71
CA CYS A 65 6.62 -15.61 -14.44
C CYS A 65 6.04 -14.80 -15.62
N ALA A 66 4.75 -14.46 -15.57
CA ALA A 66 4.03 -13.80 -16.65
C ALA A 66 4.69 -12.48 -17.13
N VAL A 67 5.39 -11.75 -16.25
CA VAL A 67 6.14 -10.54 -16.65
C VAL A 67 7.31 -10.87 -17.56
N SER A 68 7.96 -12.02 -17.40
CA SER A 68 9.11 -12.42 -18.24
C SER A 68 8.70 -12.70 -19.69
N THR A 69 7.44 -13.07 -19.90
CA THR A 69 6.89 -13.42 -21.22
C THR A 69 6.23 -12.24 -21.93
N LEU A 70 6.25 -11.02 -21.34
CA LEU A 70 5.72 -9.83 -21.98
C LEU A 70 6.47 -9.51 -23.27
N GLU A 71 5.74 -9.16 -24.32
CA GLU A 71 6.33 -8.70 -25.58
C GLU A 71 7.19 -7.44 -25.34
N PRO A 72 8.25 -7.21 -26.12
CA PRO A 72 9.11 -6.04 -25.98
C PRO A 72 8.35 -4.70 -25.98
N THR A 73 7.27 -4.60 -26.75
CA THR A 73 6.40 -3.42 -26.84
C THR A 73 5.54 -3.20 -25.60
N GLU A 74 5.30 -4.23 -24.82
CA GLU A 74 4.56 -4.18 -23.56
C GLU A 74 5.44 -3.86 -22.35
N ARG A 75 6.77 -4.08 -22.49
CA ARG A 75 7.75 -3.82 -21.41
C ARG A 75 8.00 -2.33 -21.28
N PRO A 76 7.68 -1.72 -20.12
CA PRO A 76 8.02 -0.32 -19.88
C PRO A 76 9.54 -0.11 -19.87
N PRO A 77 10.03 1.10 -20.24
CA PRO A 77 11.45 1.38 -20.21
C PRO A 77 12.01 1.32 -18.78
N ARG A 78 13.30 0.95 -18.66
CA ARG A 78 14.01 0.80 -17.38
C ARG A 78 13.36 -0.22 -16.42
N MET A 79 12.66 -1.21 -16.97
CA MET A 79 12.13 -2.33 -16.20
C MET A 79 13.17 -3.43 -16.09
N ARG A 80 13.29 -4.02 -14.90
CA ARG A 80 14.02 -5.28 -14.69
C ARG A 80 13.22 -6.25 -13.83
N LEU A 81 13.37 -7.54 -14.09
CA LEU A 81 12.86 -8.61 -13.25
C LEU A 81 14.00 -9.08 -12.30
N VAL A 82 13.67 -9.20 -11.02
CA VAL A 82 14.58 -9.73 -9.99
C VAL A 82 14.05 -11.04 -9.50
N GLY A 83 14.84 -12.09 -9.65
CA GLY A 83 14.57 -13.43 -9.12
C GLY A 83 14.91 -13.47 -7.63
N ALA A 84 13.93 -13.27 -6.76
CA ALA A 84 14.10 -13.32 -5.32
C ALA A 84 12.77 -13.59 -4.62
N HIS A 85 12.82 -14.13 -3.40
CA HIS A 85 11.66 -14.10 -2.52
C HIS A 85 11.34 -12.67 -2.12
N TRP A 86 10.06 -12.34 -2.02
CA TRP A 86 9.60 -10.97 -1.73
C TRP A 86 10.11 -10.46 -0.39
N GLN A 87 10.13 -11.32 0.63
CA GLN A 87 10.64 -11.00 1.96
C GLN A 87 12.14 -10.69 1.92
N GLU A 88 12.93 -11.49 1.19
CA GLU A 88 14.37 -11.31 1.04
C GLU A 88 14.68 -9.98 0.34
N TYR A 89 14.00 -9.72 -0.77
CA TYR A 89 14.15 -8.44 -1.48
C TYR A 89 13.84 -7.23 -0.58
N LEU A 90 12.73 -7.26 0.15
CA LEU A 90 12.36 -6.19 1.06
C LEU A 90 13.33 -6.06 2.24
N ALA A 91 13.88 -7.18 2.74
CA ALA A 91 14.89 -7.19 3.80
C ALA A 91 16.22 -6.54 3.38
N GLU A 92 16.55 -6.58 2.10
CA GLU A 92 17.71 -5.88 1.53
C GLU A 92 17.40 -4.42 1.15
N TYR A 93 16.27 -4.20 0.50
CA TYR A 93 15.92 -2.90 -0.07
C TYR A 93 15.51 -1.85 0.97
N LEU A 94 14.62 -2.21 1.91
CA LEU A 94 14.08 -1.24 2.88
C LEU A 94 15.11 -0.69 3.89
N PRO A 95 16.10 -1.46 4.38
CA PRO A 95 17.18 -0.89 5.19
C PRO A 95 17.99 0.17 4.44
N VAL A 96 18.21 0.00 3.14
CA VAL A 96 18.86 1.04 2.30
C VAL A 96 17.97 2.29 2.26
N ALA A 97 16.66 2.13 2.08
CA ALA A 97 15.72 3.26 2.08
C ALA A 97 15.64 3.98 3.45
N VAL A 98 15.83 3.27 4.57
CA VAL A 98 15.93 3.88 5.90
C VAL A 98 17.16 4.77 6.01
N GLY A 99 18.29 4.39 5.40
CA GLY A 99 19.56 5.14 5.45
C GLY A 99 19.73 6.18 4.34
N ASP A 100 18.90 6.17 3.31
CA ASP A 100 19.03 7.02 2.13
C ASP A 100 17.73 7.76 1.80
N SER A 101 17.68 9.04 2.10
CA SER A 101 16.50 9.88 1.84
C SER A 101 16.16 10.02 0.35
N ALA A 102 17.07 9.75 -0.58
CA ALA A 102 16.77 9.72 -2.01
C ALA A 102 15.77 8.63 -2.37
N ARG A 103 15.67 7.56 -1.54
CA ARG A 103 14.69 6.47 -1.70
C ARG A 103 13.30 6.81 -1.16
N HIS A 104 13.13 7.92 -0.47
CA HIS A 104 11.83 8.32 0.07
C HIS A 104 10.82 8.69 -1.04
N GLY A 105 11.28 8.97 -2.25
CA GLY A 105 10.46 9.14 -3.45
C GLY A 105 10.11 7.84 -4.18
N ASP A 106 10.51 6.69 -3.66
CA ASP A 106 10.19 5.38 -4.23
C ASP A 106 8.77 4.94 -3.83
N ALA A 107 8.22 3.99 -4.59
CA ALA A 107 6.90 3.40 -4.31
C ALA A 107 6.91 1.87 -4.43
N ILE A 108 6.05 1.22 -3.66
CA ILE A 108 5.82 -0.22 -3.71
C ILE A 108 4.40 -0.47 -4.23
N VAL A 109 4.26 -1.30 -5.27
CA VAL A 109 2.99 -1.89 -5.70
C VAL A 109 2.84 -3.22 -4.98
N PRO A 110 1.98 -3.32 -3.96
CA PRO A 110 1.88 -4.52 -3.15
C PRO A 110 1.19 -5.65 -3.93
N SER A 111 1.52 -6.90 -3.58
CA SER A 111 0.77 -8.05 -4.05
C SER A 111 -0.55 -8.17 -3.25
N PRO A 112 -1.71 -8.34 -3.91
CA PRO A 112 -2.96 -8.61 -3.21
C PRO A 112 -2.95 -9.97 -2.50
N LEU A 113 -2.05 -10.88 -2.90
CA LEU A 113 -1.91 -12.21 -2.30
C LEU A 113 -1.07 -12.21 -1.01
N MET A 114 -0.26 -11.18 -0.81
CA MET A 114 0.63 -11.05 0.36
C MET A 114 0.60 -9.62 0.93
N PRO A 115 -0.56 -9.17 1.41
CA PRO A 115 -0.74 -7.77 1.84
C PRO A 115 0.02 -7.42 3.13
N HIS A 116 0.52 -8.42 3.88
CA HIS A 116 1.18 -8.24 5.18
C HIS A 116 2.72 -8.13 5.12
N LEU A 117 3.35 -8.18 3.93
CA LEU A 117 4.81 -8.17 3.80
C LEU A 117 5.52 -7.00 4.51
N LEU A 118 4.93 -5.82 4.49
CA LEU A 118 5.52 -4.65 5.17
C LEU A 118 5.42 -4.77 6.70
N ALA A 119 4.34 -5.35 7.21
CA ALA A 119 4.20 -5.67 8.62
C ALA A 119 5.22 -6.73 9.05
N ASP A 120 5.43 -7.78 8.24
CA ASP A 120 6.45 -8.81 8.48
C ASP A 120 7.85 -8.21 8.53
N TRP A 121 8.16 -7.30 7.59
CA TRP A 121 9.45 -6.61 7.58
C TRP A 121 9.67 -5.80 8.86
N LEU A 122 8.67 -5.01 9.31
CA LEU A 122 8.77 -4.23 10.56
C LEU A 122 8.94 -5.13 11.79
N VAL A 123 8.24 -6.26 11.84
CA VAL A 123 8.39 -7.25 12.92
C VAL A 123 9.81 -7.81 12.93
N ALA A 124 10.34 -8.23 11.79
CA ALA A 124 11.70 -8.73 11.66
C ALA A 124 12.74 -7.66 12.06
N ARG A 125 12.52 -6.43 11.61
CA ARG A 125 13.37 -5.29 11.91
C ARG A 125 13.39 -4.97 13.41
N ALA A 126 12.24 -4.97 14.08
CA ALA A 126 12.14 -4.74 15.51
C ALA A 126 12.81 -5.86 16.32
N ARG A 127 12.65 -7.13 15.92
CA ARG A 127 13.35 -8.26 16.53
C ARG A 127 14.88 -8.15 16.40
N GLY A 128 15.37 -7.75 15.22
CA GLY A 128 16.79 -7.52 14.99
C GLY A 128 17.35 -6.33 15.78
N ARG A 129 16.54 -5.29 16.00
CA ARG A 129 16.93 -4.10 16.79
C ARG A 129 17.03 -4.41 18.29
N TRP A 130 16.18 -5.29 18.79
CA TRP A 130 16.12 -5.66 20.20
C TRP A 130 16.05 -7.19 20.41
N PRO A 131 17.13 -7.92 20.18
CA PRO A 131 17.13 -9.38 20.21
C PRO A 131 16.80 -9.97 21.59
N GLY A 132 17.02 -9.21 22.66
CA GLY A 132 16.70 -9.63 24.05
C GLY A 132 15.28 -9.27 24.50
N ARG A 133 14.48 -8.59 23.68
CA ARG A 133 13.13 -8.17 24.06
C ARG A 133 12.07 -9.07 23.46
N THR A 134 11.02 -9.33 24.23
CA THR A 134 9.87 -10.08 23.74
C THR A 134 9.03 -9.21 22.81
N LEU A 135 8.83 -9.67 21.57
CA LEU A 135 7.88 -9.12 20.61
C LEU A 135 6.78 -10.15 20.37
N ARG A 136 5.55 -9.78 20.66
CA ARG A 136 4.35 -10.62 20.46
C ARG A 136 3.52 -10.09 19.31
N ILE A 137 2.92 -11.01 18.53
CA ILE A 137 1.82 -10.73 17.63
C ILE A 137 0.56 -11.10 18.38
N GLU A 138 -0.33 -10.15 18.57
CA GLU A 138 -1.50 -10.32 19.43
C GLU A 138 -2.80 -10.29 18.62
N PRO A 139 -3.84 -11.00 19.04
CA PRO A 139 -5.17 -10.88 18.46
C PRO A 139 -5.67 -9.43 18.56
N ILE A 140 -6.34 -8.96 17.53
CA ILE A 140 -7.04 -7.68 17.55
C ILE A 140 -8.42 -7.92 18.13
N ALA A 141 -8.62 -7.57 19.40
CA ALA A 141 -9.87 -7.83 20.12
C ALA A 141 -11.02 -6.95 19.62
N THR A 142 -10.75 -5.67 19.36
CA THR A 142 -11.76 -4.69 18.98
C THR A 142 -11.31 -3.90 17.78
N LEU A 143 -12.18 -3.77 16.80
CA LEU A 143 -12.03 -2.89 15.63
C LEU A 143 -13.26 -1.99 15.51
N PRO A 144 -13.17 -0.87 14.79
CA PRO A 144 -14.35 -0.13 14.34
C PRO A 144 -15.36 -1.05 13.63
N SER A 145 -16.61 -0.60 13.50
CA SER A 145 -17.63 -1.35 12.78
C SER A 145 -17.25 -1.48 11.29
N ILE A 146 -16.62 -2.60 10.95
CA ILE A 146 -16.23 -2.98 9.59
C ILE A 146 -17.02 -4.24 9.25
N PRO A 147 -17.81 -4.26 8.17
CA PRO A 147 -18.78 -5.32 7.88
C PRO A 147 -18.15 -6.72 7.77
N TRP A 148 -17.05 -6.83 7.05
CA TRP A 148 -16.39 -8.11 6.83
C TRP A 148 -15.05 -8.17 7.55
N GLN A 149 -14.82 -9.23 8.31
CA GLN A 149 -13.58 -9.47 9.03
C GLN A 149 -13.26 -10.97 9.06
N ARG A 150 -11.97 -11.31 8.90
CA ARG A 150 -11.47 -12.68 8.99
C ARG A 150 -10.11 -12.71 9.67
N SER A 151 -9.89 -13.66 10.59
CA SER A 151 -8.57 -13.93 11.16
C SER A 151 -7.79 -14.87 10.27
N GLY A 152 -6.51 -14.58 10.05
CA GLY A 152 -5.53 -15.52 9.53
C GLY A 152 -4.82 -16.27 10.66
N ASP A 153 -4.18 -17.37 10.33
CA ASP A 153 -3.46 -18.21 11.30
C ASP A 153 -2.16 -17.57 11.81
N ASP A 154 -1.66 -16.56 11.08
CA ASP A 154 -0.45 -15.78 11.38
C ASP A 154 -0.71 -14.55 12.28
N GLY A 155 -1.92 -14.42 12.83
CA GLY A 155 -2.36 -13.28 13.63
C GLY A 155 -2.78 -12.06 12.80
N THR A 156 -2.84 -12.18 11.46
CA THR A 156 -3.36 -11.13 10.59
C THR A 156 -4.89 -11.08 10.67
N ARG A 157 -5.45 -9.88 10.82
CA ARG A 157 -6.88 -9.62 10.66
C ARG A 157 -7.13 -8.98 9.31
N TYR A 158 -7.78 -9.70 8.43
CA TYR A 158 -8.27 -9.17 7.15
C TYR A 158 -9.60 -8.48 7.38
N VAL A 159 -9.76 -7.29 6.81
CA VAL A 159 -10.94 -6.44 7.01
C VAL A 159 -11.40 -5.82 5.70
N SER A 160 -12.71 -5.63 5.54
CA SER A 160 -13.27 -5.02 4.34
C SER A 160 -14.60 -4.31 4.62
N PHE A 161 -14.76 -3.13 4.03
CA PHE A 161 -16.07 -2.49 3.88
C PHE A 161 -16.87 -3.06 2.71
N ALA A 162 -16.21 -3.75 1.78
CA ALA A 162 -16.86 -4.46 0.68
C ALA A 162 -17.13 -5.92 1.09
N GLU A 163 -18.40 -6.32 1.08
CA GLU A 163 -18.83 -7.71 1.31
C GLU A 163 -18.87 -8.52 0.00
N TRP A 164 -18.33 -7.96 -1.07
CA TRP A 164 -18.21 -8.53 -2.41
C TRP A 164 -16.76 -8.53 -2.89
N ILE A 165 -16.50 -9.28 -3.96
CA ILE A 165 -15.17 -9.31 -4.59
C ILE A 165 -15.05 -8.14 -5.57
N CYS A 166 -14.19 -7.18 -5.24
CA CYS A 166 -13.88 -6.08 -6.14
C CYS A 166 -13.03 -6.54 -7.33
N PRO A 167 -13.30 -6.03 -8.56
CA PRO A 167 -12.47 -6.34 -9.71
C PRO A 167 -11.07 -5.73 -9.54
N ILE A 168 -10.05 -6.38 -10.13
CA ILE A 168 -8.64 -5.94 -10.05
C ILE A 168 -8.40 -4.50 -10.52
N ASN A 169 -9.26 -4.00 -11.40
CA ASN A 169 -9.19 -2.63 -11.93
C ASN A 169 -10.04 -1.62 -11.15
N CYS A 170 -10.58 -2.00 -10.00
CA CYS A 170 -11.29 -1.05 -9.14
C CYS A 170 -10.29 -0.03 -8.58
N ILE A 171 -10.52 1.24 -8.89
CA ILE A 171 -9.70 2.37 -8.43
C ILE A 171 -10.27 3.02 -7.17
N GLU A 172 -11.21 2.36 -6.52
CA GLU A 172 -11.92 2.86 -5.34
C GLU A 172 -12.48 4.29 -5.54
N PRO A 173 -13.30 4.53 -6.58
CA PRO A 173 -13.81 5.86 -6.88
C PRO A 173 -14.79 6.33 -5.81
N ALA A 174 -15.13 7.63 -5.80
CA ALA A 174 -16.08 8.21 -4.87
C ALA A 174 -17.49 7.57 -4.97
N ARG A 175 -17.84 6.99 -6.12
CA ARG A 175 -19.03 6.16 -6.31
C ARG A 175 -18.59 4.73 -6.56
N CYS A 176 -18.96 3.81 -5.67
CA CYS A 176 -18.62 2.40 -5.78
C CYS A 176 -19.26 1.79 -7.04
N PRO A 177 -18.50 1.12 -7.93
CA PRO A 177 -19.04 0.52 -9.15
C PRO A 177 -20.05 -0.60 -8.86
N GLU A 178 -19.86 -1.35 -7.79
CA GLU A 178 -20.74 -2.46 -7.40
C GLU A 178 -22.06 -1.97 -6.82
N THR A 179 -22.00 -1.16 -5.76
CA THR A 179 -23.22 -0.67 -5.10
C THR A 179 -23.88 0.47 -5.84
N ARG A 180 -23.19 1.10 -6.80
CA ARG A 180 -23.63 2.32 -7.50
C ARG A 180 -23.94 3.50 -6.58
N GLY A 181 -23.63 3.35 -5.28
CA GLY A 181 -23.80 4.36 -4.24
C GLY A 181 -22.53 5.20 -4.02
N ALA A 182 -22.68 6.32 -3.31
CA ALA A 182 -21.52 7.07 -2.82
C ALA A 182 -20.72 6.20 -1.84
N ARG A 183 -19.38 6.20 -1.95
CA ARG A 183 -18.51 5.55 -1.00
C ARG A 183 -18.36 6.43 0.22
N SER A 184 -19.11 6.13 1.28
CA SER A 184 -19.15 6.90 2.53
C SER A 184 -18.14 6.39 3.58
N TRP A 185 -17.28 5.45 3.21
CA TRP A 185 -16.31 4.83 4.11
C TRP A 185 -14.87 5.04 3.67
N SER A 186 -13.96 4.98 4.63
CA SER A 186 -12.52 4.99 4.41
C SER A 186 -11.85 4.21 5.54
N LEU A 187 -11.27 3.07 5.22
CA LEU A 187 -10.63 2.21 6.22
C LEU A 187 -9.48 2.92 6.96
N PRO A 188 -8.57 3.68 6.31
CA PRO A 188 -7.57 4.45 7.02
C PRO A 188 -8.18 5.42 8.05
N VAL A 189 -9.25 6.13 7.66
CA VAL A 189 -9.95 7.07 8.57
C VAL A 189 -10.58 6.32 9.74
N ALA A 190 -11.31 5.23 9.48
CA ALA A 190 -11.94 4.44 10.53
C ALA A 190 -10.93 3.93 11.57
N LEU A 191 -9.76 3.45 11.12
CA LEU A 191 -8.72 2.92 11.99
C LEU A 191 -7.94 3.99 12.77
N THR A 192 -7.86 5.22 12.25
CA THR A 192 -7.16 6.32 12.93
C THR A 192 -8.07 7.14 13.84
N SER A 193 -9.37 7.26 13.50
CA SER A 193 -10.35 8.00 14.30
C SER A 193 -10.80 7.25 15.55
N SER A 194 -10.64 5.94 15.58
CA SER A 194 -11.00 5.08 16.71
C SER A 194 -9.76 4.28 17.12
N PRO A 195 -8.81 4.91 17.83
CA PRO A 195 -7.61 4.19 18.26
C PRO A 195 -8.04 2.95 19.04
N LEU A 196 -7.35 1.82 18.79
CA LEU A 196 -7.63 0.59 19.54
C LEU A 196 -7.35 0.84 21.00
N PRO A 197 -8.37 0.72 21.87
CA PRO A 197 -8.18 1.00 23.28
C PRO A 197 -7.13 0.06 23.88
N GLY A 198 -6.27 0.61 24.71
CA GLY A 198 -5.50 -0.16 25.66
C GLY A 198 -6.41 -0.57 26.82
N SER A 199 -6.07 -1.65 27.52
CA SER A 199 -6.59 -1.93 28.87
C SER A 199 -5.70 -1.22 29.91
N GLN A 200 -6.04 -1.34 31.20
CA GLN A 200 -5.15 -0.85 32.27
C GLN A 200 -3.76 -1.53 32.23
N GLU A 201 -3.68 -2.72 31.63
CA GLU A 201 -2.46 -3.53 31.55
C GLU A 201 -1.79 -3.45 30.17
N GLU A 202 -2.49 -2.98 29.13
CA GLU A 202 -1.98 -2.93 27.76
C GLU A 202 -1.97 -1.51 27.18
N PRO A 203 -0.87 -1.07 26.56
CA PRO A 203 -0.80 0.24 25.94
C PRO A 203 -1.76 0.31 24.72
N ALA A 204 -2.33 1.50 24.51
CA ALA A 204 -3.06 1.78 23.29
C ALA A 204 -2.15 1.58 22.06
N ALA A 205 -2.66 0.88 21.05
CA ALA A 205 -1.86 0.59 19.85
C ALA A 205 -1.78 1.83 18.95
N VAL A 206 -0.55 2.20 18.58
CA VAL A 206 -0.28 3.28 17.62
C VAL A 206 -0.55 2.75 16.21
N PRO A 207 -1.49 3.35 15.42
CA PRO A 207 -1.73 2.91 14.05
C PRO A 207 -0.59 3.35 13.13
N LEU A 208 0.00 2.37 12.42
CA LEU A 208 1.01 2.55 11.38
C LEU A 208 0.46 1.92 10.11
N LEU A 209 -0.19 2.74 9.29
CA LEU A 209 -0.96 2.29 8.14
C LEU A 209 -0.25 2.62 6.83
N PHE A 210 0.03 1.60 6.03
CA PHE A 210 0.56 1.70 4.67
C PHE A 210 -0.62 1.84 3.71
N HIS A 211 -0.96 3.08 3.40
CA HIS A 211 -2.12 3.37 2.53
C HIS A 211 -1.75 3.13 1.07
N CYS A 212 -2.30 2.06 0.49
CA CYS A 212 -2.23 1.77 -0.93
C CYS A 212 -3.21 2.66 -1.69
N THR A 213 -2.71 3.71 -2.33
CA THR A 213 -3.52 4.65 -3.11
C THR A 213 -3.40 4.39 -4.60
N HIS A 214 -4.53 4.43 -5.32
CA HIS A 214 -4.55 4.28 -6.78
C HIS A 214 -4.08 5.57 -7.46
N ARG A 215 -2.84 5.58 -7.93
CA ARG A 215 -2.17 6.79 -8.42
C ARG A 215 -2.22 6.96 -9.92
N ALA A 216 -1.92 5.90 -10.65
CA ALA A 216 -1.81 5.96 -12.09
C ALA A 216 -2.50 4.74 -12.72
N TYR A 217 -3.48 4.97 -13.59
CA TYR A 217 -4.16 3.93 -14.37
C TYR A 217 -4.65 2.73 -13.53
N GLY A 218 -5.13 3.01 -12.32
CA GLY A 218 -5.65 2.00 -11.40
C GLY A 218 -4.59 1.22 -10.62
N VAL A 219 -3.30 1.54 -10.77
CA VAL A 219 -2.25 0.89 -9.99
C VAL A 219 -2.19 1.49 -8.59
N GLY A 220 -2.44 0.66 -7.59
CA GLY A 220 -2.28 0.99 -6.18
C GLY A 220 -0.81 1.01 -5.77
N MET A 221 -0.39 2.05 -5.06
CA MET A 221 1.00 2.23 -4.62
C MET A 221 1.07 2.69 -3.17
N ILE A 222 2.10 2.22 -2.48
CA ILE A 222 2.47 2.60 -1.12
C ILE A 222 3.78 3.39 -1.20
N ASP A 223 3.85 4.56 -0.55
CA ASP A 223 5.08 5.33 -0.47
C ASP A 223 6.10 4.65 0.45
N VAL A 224 7.32 4.48 -0.02
CA VAL A 224 8.44 3.95 0.79
C VAL A 224 8.69 4.86 2.00
N ARG A 225 8.51 6.16 1.87
CA ARG A 225 8.60 7.12 2.98
C ARG A 225 7.71 6.71 4.16
N GLY A 226 6.47 6.28 3.92
CA GLY A 226 5.57 5.83 4.99
C GLY A 226 6.08 4.60 5.74
N VAL A 227 6.80 3.71 5.05
CA VAL A 227 7.42 2.52 5.67
C VAL A 227 8.62 2.92 6.54
N VAL A 228 9.44 3.85 6.06
CA VAL A 228 10.58 4.41 6.81
C VAL A 228 10.11 5.14 8.06
N ASP A 229 9.09 5.98 7.94
CA ASP A 229 8.51 6.72 9.07
C ASP A 229 7.89 5.78 10.11
N ALA A 230 7.31 4.65 9.69
CA ALA A 230 6.81 3.62 10.59
C ALA A 230 7.95 2.92 11.36
N ASP A 231 9.06 2.57 10.71
CA ASP A 231 10.25 2.01 11.37
C ASP A 231 10.84 2.98 12.41
N ALA A 232 10.95 4.26 12.05
CA ALA A 232 11.40 5.30 12.96
C ALA A 232 10.45 5.48 14.16
N THR A 233 9.14 5.43 13.93
CA THR A 233 8.13 5.53 15.00
C THR A 233 8.22 4.36 15.96
N ILE A 234 8.38 3.12 15.45
CA ILE A 234 8.59 1.93 16.30
C ILE A 234 9.86 2.09 17.10
N ALA A 235 10.97 2.51 16.46
CA ALA A 235 12.25 2.72 17.13
C ALA A 235 12.14 3.71 18.30
N LEU A 236 11.46 4.82 18.08
CA LEU A 236 11.29 5.88 19.07
C LEU A 236 10.37 5.44 20.23
N ARG A 237 9.18 4.92 19.90
CA ARG A 237 8.15 4.62 20.89
C ARG A 237 8.50 3.42 21.77
N ALA A 238 9.20 2.43 21.22
CA ALA A 238 9.61 1.25 21.97
C ALA A 238 11.03 1.37 22.57
N ALA A 239 11.70 2.53 22.46
CA ALA A 239 13.09 2.67 22.90
C ALA A 239 13.30 2.28 24.39
N SER A 240 12.47 2.78 25.27
CA SER A 240 12.64 2.66 26.74
C SER A 240 11.41 2.11 27.48
N SER A 241 10.33 1.80 26.79
CA SER A 241 9.08 1.37 27.39
C SER A 241 8.39 0.30 26.57
N ARG A 242 7.40 -0.36 27.18
CA ARG A 242 6.45 -1.22 26.46
C ARG A 242 5.64 -0.38 25.47
N ALA A 243 5.49 -0.85 24.25
CA ALA A 243 4.74 -0.16 23.20
C ALA A 243 3.94 -1.15 22.35
N ALA A 244 2.74 -0.74 21.95
CA ALA A 244 1.88 -1.50 21.03
C ALA A 244 1.66 -0.72 19.74
N PHE A 245 1.56 -1.45 18.61
CA PHE A 245 1.35 -0.89 17.29
C PHE A 245 0.29 -1.70 16.55
N LEU A 246 -0.53 -0.99 15.77
CA LEU A 246 -1.40 -1.58 14.75
C LEU A 246 -0.75 -1.37 13.39
N LEU A 247 -0.14 -2.41 12.84
CA LEU A 247 0.46 -2.38 11.51
C LEU A 247 -0.62 -2.73 10.49
N GLY A 248 -0.73 -1.98 9.40
CA GLY A 248 -1.74 -2.27 8.39
C GLY A 248 -1.35 -1.88 6.99
N THR A 249 -1.50 -2.79 6.01
CA THR A 249 -1.58 -2.45 4.60
C THR A 249 -3.05 -2.28 4.25
N VAL A 250 -3.44 -1.09 3.86
CA VAL A 250 -4.84 -0.72 3.71
C VAL A 250 -5.08 0.07 2.43
N SER A 251 -6.26 -0.11 1.85
CA SER A 251 -6.85 0.79 0.88
C SER A 251 -8.06 1.50 1.50
N HIS A 252 -8.88 2.19 0.74
CA HIS A 252 -10.12 2.75 1.30
C HIS A 252 -11.11 1.66 1.72
N CYS A 253 -11.12 0.51 1.02
CA CYS A 253 -12.12 -0.53 1.21
C CYS A 253 -11.60 -1.75 1.96
N HIS A 254 -10.34 -2.11 1.80
CA HIS A 254 -9.78 -3.37 2.28
C HIS A 254 -8.49 -3.16 3.07
N GLY A 255 -8.17 -4.11 3.95
CA GLY A 255 -6.90 -4.09 4.66
C GLY A 255 -6.53 -5.42 5.29
N ALA A 256 -5.22 -5.55 5.55
CA ALA A 256 -4.64 -6.59 6.36
C ALA A 256 -3.94 -5.93 7.55
N LEU A 257 -4.36 -6.28 8.75
CA LEU A 257 -3.96 -5.63 9.99
C LEU A 257 -3.27 -6.62 10.91
N ARG A 258 -2.26 -6.18 11.65
CA ARG A 258 -1.58 -6.96 12.67
C ARG A 258 -1.29 -6.09 13.89
N ARG A 259 -1.67 -6.55 15.08
CA ARG A 259 -1.28 -5.93 16.33
C ARG A 259 0.02 -6.55 16.82
N ILE A 260 0.98 -5.72 17.18
CA ILE A 260 2.22 -6.16 17.83
C ILE A 260 2.42 -5.41 19.12
N THR A 261 3.03 -6.08 20.08
CA THR A 261 3.49 -5.47 21.34
C THR A 261 4.96 -5.79 21.52
N ILE A 262 5.74 -4.77 21.85
CA ILE A 262 7.17 -4.88 22.19
C ILE A 262 7.28 -4.58 23.68
N GLU A 263 7.77 -5.54 24.45
CA GLU A 263 7.92 -5.38 25.90
C GLU A 263 9.00 -4.34 26.26
N ALA A 264 8.99 -3.83 27.47
CA ALA A 264 10.06 -2.96 27.98
C ALA A 264 11.43 -3.68 27.98
N PRO A 265 12.54 -2.94 28.01
CA PRO A 265 13.88 -3.49 28.14
C PRO A 265 14.05 -4.39 29.38
#